data_bbdfff9af819e0947e3ebb9704cc3659
#
_entry.id   bbdfff9af819e0947e3ebb9704cc3659
#
_cell.length_a   1.000
_cell.length_b   1.000
_cell.length_c   1.000
_cell.angle_alpha   90.00
_cell.angle_beta   90.00
_cell.angle_gamma   90.00
#
_symmetry.space_group_name_H-M   'P 1'
#
loop_
_entity.id
_entity.type
_entity.pdbx_description
1 polymer ?
#
loop_
_entity_poly.entity_id
_entity_poly.type
_entity_poly.pdbx_seq_one_letter_code
_entity_poly.pdbx_strand_id
1 'polypeptide(L)'
;MRIRIGLRLAVALVATACGNSGMNHSGMNMTAPPPSATAAKTVDVVMKDISFTPSTLSAKQGDTVKFRFTNTGALLHEAVIGNADVQAAAEMAMQQGGHQGMNMTSVVEVKPGATGELTLTFDKTGEVLIGCHQPGHYAGGMRATVTVSA
;
A
#
# COMPACT_ATOMS: atom_id res chain seq x y z
N MET A 1 -40.57 36.43 7.41
CA MET A 1 -41.70 35.87 6.68
C MET A 1 -41.72 34.38 6.96
N ARG A 2 -42.66 33.93 7.81
CA ARG A 2 -42.78 32.56 8.29
C ARG A 2 -43.77 31.82 7.38
N ILE A 3 -43.33 30.67 6.82
CA ILE A 3 -44.27 29.75 6.14
C ILE A 3 -44.11 28.37 6.79
N ARG A 4 -45.14 27.99 7.52
CA ARG A 4 -45.43 26.65 8.01
C ARG A 4 -46.41 25.99 7.03
N ILE A 5 -46.20 24.77 6.66
CA ILE A 5 -47.19 23.84 6.09
C ILE A 5 -46.43 22.47 6.07
N GLY A 6 -46.83 21.34 6.59
CA GLY A 6 -48.11 20.81 6.96
C GLY A 6 -47.92 19.29 6.87
N LEU A 7 -48.10 18.64 8.01
CA LEU A 7 -48.08 17.20 8.24
C LEU A 7 -49.17 16.50 7.42
N ARG A 8 -48.86 15.44 6.65
CA ARG A 8 -49.83 14.39 6.32
C ARG A 8 -49.25 13.00 6.49
N LEU A 9 -49.76 12.39 7.51
CA LEU A 9 -49.67 10.97 7.84
C LEU A 9 -50.59 10.19 6.90
N ALA A 10 -50.08 9.17 6.22
CA ALA A 10 -50.90 8.16 5.54
C ALA A 10 -50.39 6.77 5.96
N VAL A 11 -51.17 6.16 6.81
CA VAL A 11 -51.13 4.74 7.18
C VAL A 11 -51.86 3.95 6.11
N ALA A 12 -51.20 2.94 5.52
CA ALA A 12 -51.87 1.91 4.78
C ALA A 12 -51.41 0.53 5.25
N LEU A 13 -52.27 -0.13 5.99
CA LEU A 13 -52.24 -1.58 6.20
C LEU A 13 -52.80 -2.27 4.98
N VAL A 14 -52.18 -3.36 4.52
CA VAL A 14 -52.81 -4.52 3.87
C VAL A 14 -51.77 -5.64 3.84
N ALA A 15 -51.99 -6.67 4.59
CA ALA A 15 -52.61 -7.97 4.35
C ALA A 15 -51.58 -9.05 3.92
N THR A 16 -51.49 -10.00 4.80
CA THR A 16 -50.99 -11.37 4.75
C THR A 16 -51.42 -12.13 3.47
N ALA A 17 -50.44 -12.78 2.84
CA ALA A 17 -50.74 -13.94 2.00
C ALA A 17 -49.65 -15.00 2.24
N CYS A 18 -50.03 -16.06 2.95
CA CYS A 18 -49.30 -17.31 3.00
C CYS A 18 -49.41 -17.99 1.62
N GLY A 19 -48.25 -18.29 1.04
CA GLY A 19 -48.13 -19.13 -0.15
C GLY A 19 -47.01 -20.11 0.07
N ASN A 20 -47.37 -21.32 0.47
CA ASN A 20 -46.52 -22.50 0.57
C ASN A 20 -46.23 -23.04 -0.83
N SER A 21 -45.05 -23.55 -1.04
CA SER A 21 -44.65 -24.65 -1.94
C SER A 21 -43.43 -24.35 -2.80
N GLY A 22 -42.49 -25.22 -2.70
CA GLY A 22 -41.46 -25.43 -3.71
C GLY A 22 -40.03 -25.43 -3.20
N MET A 23 -39.65 -26.52 -2.51
CA MET A 23 -38.25 -26.87 -2.38
C MET A 23 -37.68 -27.21 -3.76
N ASN A 24 -36.94 -26.29 -4.35
CA ASN A 24 -36.05 -26.61 -5.45
C ASN A 24 -34.63 -26.49 -4.95
N HIS A 25 -34.10 -27.62 -4.48
CA HIS A 25 -32.70 -27.82 -4.32
C HIS A 25 -32.04 -27.99 -5.69
N SER A 26 -31.70 -26.89 -6.34
CA SER A 26 -30.90 -26.95 -7.55
C SER A 26 -29.74 -25.97 -7.42
N GLY A 27 -28.55 -26.54 -7.29
CA GLY A 27 -27.28 -25.83 -7.54
C GLY A 27 -26.80 -24.96 -6.41
N MET A 28 -26.27 -25.58 -5.36
CA MET A 28 -25.21 -24.91 -4.61
C MET A 28 -24.03 -24.71 -5.56
N ASN A 29 -24.01 -23.56 -6.23
CA ASN A 29 -22.79 -23.07 -6.85
C ASN A 29 -21.83 -22.72 -5.70
N MET A 30 -21.03 -23.69 -5.27
CA MET A 30 -19.91 -23.45 -4.39
C MET A 30 -18.93 -22.61 -5.20
N THR A 31 -19.09 -21.31 -5.14
CA THR A 31 -18.04 -20.38 -5.51
C THR A 31 -16.88 -20.72 -4.58
N ALA A 32 -15.81 -21.25 -5.15
CA ALA A 32 -14.58 -21.50 -4.38
C ALA A 32 -14.25 -20.23 -3.59
N PRO A 33 -13.86 -20.34 -2.31
CA PRO A 33 -13.43 -19.18 -1.55
C PRO A 33 -12.33 -18.49 -2.36
N PRO A 34 -12.28 -17.14 -2.38
CA PRO A 34 -11.20 -16.43 -3.03
C PRO A 34 -9.88 -16.96 -2.47
N PRO A 35 -8.82 -17.08 -3.27
CA PRO A 35 -7.54 -17.56 -2.79
C PRO A 35 -7.18 -16.77 -1.54
N SER A 36 -6.90 -17.47 -0.45
CA SER A 36 -6.47 -16.86 0.81
C SER A 36 -5.33 -15.90 0.49
N ALA A 37 -5.55 -14.63 0.73
CA ALA A 37 -4.48 -13.66 0.62
C ALA A 37 -3.35 -14.15 1.50
N THR A 38 -2.22 -14.52 0.91
CA THR A 38 -1.03 -14.94 1.63
C THR A 38 -0.71 -13.81 2.63
N ALA A 39 -0.64 -14.15 3.92
CA ALA A 39 -0.38 -13.15 4.95
C ALA A 39 0.90 -12.38 4.59
N ALA A 40 0.82 -11.06 4.57
CA ALA A 40 1.94 -10.22 4.20
C ALA A 40 3.15 -10.50 5.12
N LYS A 41 4.28 -10.87 4.53
CA LYS A 41 5.54 -11.02 5.24
C LYS A 41 6.00 -9.63 5.70
N THR A 42 6.26 -9.44 6.99
CA THR A 42 6.84 -8.18 7.48
C THR A 42 8.37 -8.23 7.38
N VAL A 43 8.95 -7.15 6.86
CA VAL A 43 10.40 -6.94 6.75
C VAL A 43 10.74 -5.62 7.42
N ASP A 44 11.62 -5.70 8.44
CA ASP A 44 12.13 -4.53 9.14
C ASP A 44 13.34 -3.97 8.40
N VAL A 45 13.33 -2.65 8.17
CA VAL A 45 14.42 -1.91 7.54
C VAL A 45 14.77 -0.72 8.42
N VAL A 46 16.00 -0.65 8.88
CA VAL A 46 16.51 0.50 9.63
C VAL A 46 17.07 1.52 8.65
N MET A 47 16.64 2.78 8.81
CA MET A 47 17.20 3.94 8.15
C MET A 47 18.19 4.61 9.11
N LYS A 48 19.43 4.77 8.69
CA LYS A 48 20.43 5.63 9.33
C LYS A 48 20.82 6.72 8.35
N ASP A 49 21.51 7.73 8.83
CA ASP A 49 21.96 8.78 7.94
C ASP A 49 22.81 8.20 6.81
N ILE A 50 22.21 8.27 5.60
CA ILE A 50 22.67 7.82 4.29
C ILE A 50 22.80 6.29 4.16
N SER A 51 21.95 5.49 4.84
CA SER A 51 21.91 4.03 4.62
C SER A 51 20.61 3.36 4.98
N PHE A 52 20.30 2.25 4.28
CA PHE A 52 19.29 1.25 4.67
C PHE A 52 19.98 -0.01 5.20
N THR A 53 19.43 -0.61 6.25
CA THR A 53 19.89 -1.89 6.79
C THR A 53 18.70 -2.82 7.00
N PRO A 54 18.68 -4.01 6.36
CA PRO A 54 19.66 -4.50 5.39
C PRO A 54 19.62 -3.76 4.05
N SER A 55 20.74 -3.75 3.32
CA SER A 55 20.85 -3.15 1.98
C SER A 55 20.51 -4.13 0.85
N THR A 56 20.34 -5.41 1.17
CA THR A 56 19.91 -6.45 0.24
C THR A 56 18.81 -7.28 0.87
N LEU A 57 17.76 -7.53 0.10
CA LEU A 57 16.55 -8.21 0.48
C LEU A 57 16.15 -9.20 -0.62
N SER A 58 15.30 -10.16 -0.28
CA SER A 58 14.74 -11.12 -1.24
C SER A 58 13.24 -11.29 -1.05
N ALA A 59 12.55 -11.47 -2.16
CA ALA A 59 11.13 -11.81 -2.24
C ALA A 59 10.90 -12.82 -3.36
N LYS A 60 9.70 -13.38 -3.43
CA LYS A 60 9.24 -14.17 -4.57
C LYS A 60 8.17 -13.41 -5.34
N GLN A 61 8.04 -13.74 -6.60
CA GLN A 61 6.91 -13.26 -7.40
C GLN A 61 5.60 -13.71 -6.75
N GLY A 62 4.66 -12.78 -6.59
CA GLY A 62 3.40 -12.99 -5.89
C GLY A 62 3.45 -12.69 -4.39
N ASP A 63 4.63 -12.50 -3.79
CA ASP A 63 4.73 -12.14 -2.38
C ASP A 63 4.14 -10.74 -2.14
N THR A 64 3.32 -10.63 -1.10
CA THR A 64 2.95 -9.35 -0.51
C THR A 64 3.83 -9.11 0.71
N VAL A 65 4.62 -8.04 0.67
CA VAL A 65 5.58 -7.68 1.72
C VAL A 65 5.18 -6.35 2.35
N LYS A 66 5.09 -6.35 3.68
CA LYS A 66 4.95 -5.16 4.50
C LYS A 66 6.34 -4.75 4.98
N PHE A 67 6.85 -3.67 4.44
CA PHE A 67 8.08 -3.06 4.92
C PHE A 67 7.76 -2.15 6.10
N ARG A 68 8.58 -2.23 7.14
CA ARG A 68 8.54 -1.36 8.30
C ARG A 68 9.89 -0.63 8.41
N PHE A 69 9.87 0.65 8.07
CA PHE A 69 11.05 1.50 8.05
C PHE A 69 11.16 2.26 9.37
N THR A 70 12.22 2.03 10.13
CA THR A 70 12.50 2.75 11.38
C THR A 70 13.68 3.69 11.17
N ASN A 71 13.45 4.99 11.31
CA ASN A 71 14.49 5.99 11.18
C ASN A 71 15.21 6.21 12.51
N THR A 72 16.43 5.70 12.63
CA THR A 72 17.32 5.87 13.79
C THR A 72 18.40 6.93 13.55
N GLY A 73 18.37 7.60 12.39
CA GLY A 73 19.22 8.73 12.05
C GLY A 73 18.69 10.06 12.58
N ALA A 74 19.43 11.12 12.32
CA ALA A 74 19.08 12.48 12.71
C ALA A 74 18.35 13.26 11.61
N LEU A 75 18.40 12.77 10.38
CA LEU A 75 17.82 13.42 9.20
C LEU A 75 16.45 12.82 8.85
N LEU A 76 15.66 13.60 8.11
CA LEU A 76 14.45 13.08 7.45
C LEU A 76 14.86 12.11 6.34
N HIS A 77 14.22 10.96 6.30
CA HIS A 77 14.42 9.96 5.25
C HIS A 77 13.11 9.60 4.59
N GLU A 78 13.21 8.99 3.43
CA GLU A 78 12.09 8.38 2.73
C GLU A 78 12.51 7.03 2.16
N ALA A 79 11.53 6.19 1.85
CA ALA A 79 11.73 5.00 1.06
C ALA A 79 10.82 5.09 -0.18
N VAL A 80 11.43 5.20 -1.35
CA VAL A 80 10.79 5.06 -2.65
C VAL A 80 11.11 3.67 -3.17
N ILE A 81 10.07 2.84 -3.37
CA ILE A 81 10.25 1.45 -3.83
C ILE A 81 9.80 1.34 -5.28
N GLY A 82 10.69 0.87 -6.16
CA GLY A 82 10.39 0.68 -7.58
C GLY A 82 11.62 0.34 -8.41
N ASN A 83 11.40 0.19 -9.71
CA ASN A 83 12.48 -0.05 -10.67
C ASN A 83 13.32 1.24 -10.88
N ALA A 84 14.33 1.15 -11.74
CA ALA A 84 15.22 2.27 -12.03
C ALA A 84 14.47 3.51 -12.57
N ASP A 85 13.41 3.33 -13.36
CA ASP A 85 12.62 4.45 -13.88
C ASP A 85 11.87 5.18 -12.76
N VAL A 86 11.33 4.44 -11.78
CA VAL A 86 10.70 5.02 -10.59
C VAL A 86 11.71 5.82 -9.77
N GLN A 87 12.93 5.30 -9.59
CA GLN A 87 13.98 6.01 -8.87
C GLN A 87 14.39 7.30 -9.60
N ALA A 88 14.54 7.24 -10.91
CA ALA A 88 14.85 8.43 -11.72
C ALA A 88 13.73 9.49 -11.65
N ALA A 89 12.47 9.05 -11.70
CA ALA A 89 11.33 9.96 -11.55
C ALA A 89 11.28 10.61 -10.16
N ALA A 90 11.59 9.84 -9.10
CA ALA A 90 11.66 10.35 -7.75
C ALA A 90 12.75 11.41 -7.58
N GLU A 91 13.94 11.16 -8.13
CA GLU A 91 15.03 12.14 -8.12
C GLU A 91 14.65 13.45 -8.80
N MET A 92 14.03 13.36 -9.99
CA MET A 92 13.55 14.55 -10.70
C MET A 92 12.45 15.30 -9.92
N ALA A 93 11.53 14.56 -9.30
CA ALA A 93 10.47 15.16 -8.50
C ALA A 93 11.02 15.91 -7.29
N MET A 94 12.01 15.35 -6.60
CA MET A 94 12.67 16.03 -5.47
C MET A 94 13.38 17.31 -5.91
N GLN A 95 14.02 17.34 -7.06
CA GLN A 95 14.63 18.55 -7.63
C GLN A 95 13.59 19.64 -7.96
N GLN A 96 12.34 19.28 -8.16
CA GLN A 96 11.22 20.16 -8.46
C GLN A 96 10.39 20.54 -7.22
N GLY A 97 10.85 20.20 -6.02
CA GLY A 97 10.21 20.56 -4.75
C GLY A 97 9.33 19.48 -4.12
N GLY A 98 9.56 18.22 -4.46
CA GLY A 98 8.93 17.07 -3.82
C GLY A 98 8.18 16.13 -4.78
N HIS A 99 7.57 15.09 -4.23
CA HIS A 99 6.92 14.01 -4.99
C HIS A 99 5.55 14.36 -5.59
N GLN A 100 5.31 15.62 -5.97
CA GLN A 100 4.04 16.02 -6.58
C GLN A 100 3.84 15.27 -7.91
N GLY A 101 2.70 14.57 -8.03
CA GLY A 101 2.35 13.79 -9.22
C GLY A 101 2.89 12.36 -9.24
N MET A 102 3.67 11.93 -8.26
CA MET A 102 4.06 10.53 -8.12
C MET A 102 2.96 9.67 -7.48
N ASN A 103 2.98 8.38 -7.81
CA ASN A 103 2.12 7.42 -7.12
C ASN A 103 2.64 7.18 -5.70
N MET A 104 1.98 7.75 -4.71
CA MET A 104 2.35 7.67 -3.30
C MET A 104 2.19 6.27 -2.68
N THR A 105 1.67 5.28 -3.40
CA THR A 105 1.55 3.90 -2.88
C THR A 105 2.89 3.20 -2.73
N SER A 106 3.95 3.74 -3.31
CA SER A 106 5.32 3.21 -3.25
C SER A 106 6.31 4.14 -2.54
N VAL A 107 5.81 5.14 -1.82
CA VAL A 107 6.64 6.14 -1.12
C VAL A 107 6.19 6.27 0.34
N VAL A 108 7.14 6.28 1.26
CA VAL A 108 6.91 6.60 2.67
C VAL A 108 8.01 7.52 3.19
N GLU A 109 7.61 8.62 3.81
CA GLU A 109 8.51 9.55 4.49
C GLU A 109 8.57 9.22 5.99
N VAL A 110 9.77 9.20 6.59
CA VAL A 110 9.97 8.80 7.98
C VAL A 110 10.86 9.84 8.69
N LYS A 111 10.27 10.54 9.66
CA LYS A 111 10.99 11.52 10.49
C LYS A 111 11.97 10.83 11.44
N PRO A 112 13.00 11.54 11.95
CA PRO A 112 13.89 11.02 13.00
C PRO A 112 13.11 10.43 14.18
N GLY A 113 13.50 9.22 14.60
CA GLY A 113 12.87 8.48 15.69
C GLY A 113 11.51 7.84 15.37
N ALA A 114 10.97 8.05 14.17
CA ALA A 114 9.68 7.50 13.76
C ALA A 114 9.82 6.17 13.02
N THR A 115 8.68 5.51 12.85
CA THR A 115 8.53 4.33 11.99
C THR A 115 7.42 4.59 10.97
N GLY A 116 7.68 4.25 9.71
CA GLY A 116 6.71 4.28 8.63
C GLY A 116 6.53 2.89 8.02
N GLU A 117 5.37 2.61 7.46
CA GLU A 117 5.07 1.31 6.86
C GLU A 117 4.61 1.47 5.40
N LEU A 118 4.97 0.49 4.58
CA LEU A 118 4.56 0.40 3.19
C LEU A 118 4.37 -1.05 2.80
N THR A 119 3.24 -1.36 2.16
CA THR A 119 2.94 -2.72 1.72
C THR A 119 2.90 -2.78 0.20
N LEU A 120 3.64 -3.72 -0.37
CA LEU A 120 3.75 -3.94 -1.81
C LEU A 120 3.61 -5.41 -2.17
N THR A 121 2.99 -5.67 -3.33
CA THR A 121 2.99 -6.99 -3.95
C THR A 121 3.97 -7.00 -5.12
N PHE A 122 4.82 -8.01 -5.17
CA PHE A 122 5.81 -8.16 -6.23
C PHE A 122 5.25 -9.00 -7.39
N ASP A 123 4.68 -8.35 -8.38
CA ASP A 123 4.01 -9.03 -9.51
C ASP A 123 4.98 -9.60 -10.56
N LYS A 124 6.24 -9.19 -10.54
CA LYS A 124 7.26 -9.53 -11.53
C LYS A 124 8.57 -9.91 -10.87
N THR A 125 9.28 -10.87 -11.48
CA THR A 125 10.67 -11.16 -11.12
C THR A 125 11.62 -10.05 -11.57
N GLY A 126 12.77 -9.95 -10.89
CA GLY A 126 13.82 -8.99 -11.22
C GLY A 126 14.30 -8.19 -10.01
N GLU A 127 14.98 -7.10 -10.27
CA GLU A 127 15.48 -6.21 -9.23
C GLU A 127 14.50 -5.05 -9.00
N VAL A 128 14.20 -4.80 -7.73
CA VAL A 128 13.44 -3.65 -7.25
C VAL A 128 14.32 -2.88 -6.27
N LEU A 129 14.39 -1.58 -6.44
CA LEU A 129 15.22 -0.70 -5.62
C LEU A 129 14.38 -0.06 -4.51
N ILE A 130 15.01 0.21 -3.38
CA ILE A 130 14.54 1.11 -2.34
C ILE A 130 15.52 2.27 -2.29
N GLY A 131 15.06 3.49 -2.54
CA GLY A 131 15.90 4.69 -2.58
C GLY A 131 15.41 5.79 -1.65
N CYS A 132 16.33 6.59 -1.12
CA CYS A 132 16.01 7.84 -0.44
C CYS A 132 16.45 9.01 -1.31
N HIS A 133 15.50 9.82 -1.76
CA HIS A 133 15.76 10.96 -2.65
C HIS A 133 15.79 12.31 -1.91
N GLN A 134 15.88 12.31 -0.57
CA GLN A 134 16.24 13.54 0.15
C GLN A 134 17.54 14.08 -0.44
N PRO A 135 17.72 15.41 -0.52
CA PRO A 135 18.84 16.02 -1.23
C PRO A 135 20.19 15.40 -0.91
N GLY A 136 20.85 14.81 -1.90
CA GLY A 136 22.15 14.16 -1.81
C GLY A 136 22.17 12.72 -1.27
N HIS A 137 21.06 12.19 -0.72
CA HIS A 137 21.05 10.86 -0.09
C HIS A 137 21.18 9.73 -1.11
N TYR A 138 20.41 9.80 -2.20
CA TYR A 138 20.49 8.77 -3.25
C TYR A 138 21.87 8.73 -3.90
N ALA A 139 22.43 9.88 -4.23
CA ALA A 139 23.77 10.01 -4.77
C ALA A 139 24.85 9.57 -3.76
N GLY A 140 24.61 9.78 -2.46
CA GLY A 140 25.46 9.32 -1.35
C GLY A 140 25.37 7.82 -1.09
N GLY A 141 24.52 7.08 -1.83
CA GLY A 141 24.41 5.63 -1.74
C GLY A 141 23.30 5.12 -0.82
N MET A 142 22.36 5.95 -0.39
CA MET A 142 21.22 5.50 0.42
C MET A 142 20.24 4.71 -0.44
N ARG A 143 20.59 3.44 -0.69
CA ARG A 143 19.86 2.48 -1.53
C ARG A 143 19.89 1.11 -0.92
N ALA A 144 18.82 0.34 -1.17
CA ALA A 144 18.75 -1.10 -0.94
C ALA A 144 18.14 -1.78 -2.16
N THR A 145 18.42 -3.07 -2.33
CA THR A 145 17.94 -3.89 -3.44
C THR A 145 17.08 -5.03 -2.93
N VAL A 146 15.93 -5.25 -3.55
CA VAL A 146 15.08 -6.42 -3.37
C VAL A 146 15.19 -7.28 -4.62
N THR A 147 15.77 -8.47 -4.50
CA THR A 147 15.79 -9.46 -5.59
C THR A 147 14.52 -10.29 -5.55
N VAL A 148 13.71 -10.21 -6.59
CA VAL A 148 12.47 -10.97 -6.73
C VAL A 148 12.70 -12.18 -7.62
N SER A 149 12.63 -13.37 -7.03
CA SER A 149 12.75 -14.66 -7.76
C SER A 149 11.38 -15.20 -8.17
N ALA A 150 11.36 -16.18 -9.07
CA ALA A 150 10.17 -16.93 -9.41
C ALA A 150 9.67 -17.78 -8.25
#